data_c6c6c0f312fe95d737bfce08694818e4
#
_entry.id   c6c6c0f312fe95d737bfce08694818e4
#
_cell.length_a   1.000
_cell.length_b   1.000
_cell.length_c   1.000
_cell.angle_alpha   90.00
_cell.angle_beta   90.00
_cell.angle_gamma   90.00
#
_symmetry.space_group_name_H-M   'P 1'
#
loop_
_entity.id
_entity.type
_entity.pdbx_description
1 polymer ?
#
loop_
_entity_poly.entity_id
_entity_poly.type
_entity_poly.pdbx_seq_one_letter_code
_entity_poly.pdbx_strand_id
1 'polypeptide(L)'
;MMISGVLDNLLESGIEYAFISNSDNLGAVPDEKILGWFAKNNVPFLMEVCNRTEADKKGGHLAQTSSGQLILREVAQCPEDEVEDFQNIEKYSYFNTNNLWVNLKALKQKLLETDNVLPLSLIVNPKESEGEKVFQIETAMGAAISVFEGSRAMRVNRDRFAPVKKNSDLDLIRSADYILTEDFRLVKR
;
A
#
# COMPACT_ATOMS: atom_id res chain seq x y z
N MET A 1 -3.86 -14.71 7.44
CA MET A 1 -4.43 -14.34 8.76
C MET A 1 -5.61 -15.24 9.15
N MET A 2 -6.57 -15.55 8.28
CA MET A 2 -7.68 -16.46 8.60
C MET A 2 -7.20 -17.89 8.92
N ILE A 3 -6.51 -18.52 7.97
CA ILE A 3 -6.05 -19.93 8.09
C ILE A 3 -5.18 -20.17 9.34
N SER A 4 -4.39 -19.17 9.75
CA SER A 4 -3.52 -19.26 10.94
C SER A 4 -4.23 -18.90 12.25
N GLY A 5 -5.50 -18.50 12.23
CA GLY A 5 -6.24 -18.02 13.41
C GLY A 5 -5.78 -16.67 13.97
N VAL A 6 -4.77 -16.03 13.37
CA VAL A 6 -4.21 -14.77 13.88
C VAL A 6 -5.25 -13.65 13.90
N LEU A 7 -6.13 -13.57 12.88
CA LEU A 7 -7.17 -12.55 12.84
C LEU A 7 -8.15 -12.68 14.02
N ASP A 8 -8.56 -13.91 14.31
CA ASP A 8 -9.49 -14.20 15.42
C ASP A 8 -8.84 -13.88 16.76
N ASN A 9 -7.62 -14.31 16.98
CA ASN A 9 -6.85 -14.01 18.20
C ASN A 9 -6.67 -12.50 18.43
N LEU A 10 -6.41 -11.71 17.37
CA LEU A 10 -6.31 -10.27 17.47
C LEU A 10 -7.64 -9.63 17.90
N LEU A 11 -8.74 -10.04 17.26
CA LEU A 11 -10.08 -9.52 17.57
C LEU A 11 -10.53 -9.92 18.99
N GLU A 12 -10.27 -11.14 19.42
CA GLU A 12 -10.53 -11.63 20.78
C GLU A 12 -9.72 -10.88 21.83
N SER A 13 -8.50 -10.44 21.46
CA SER A 13 -7.66 -9.60 22.31
C SER A 13 -8.06 -8.13 22.32
N GLY A 14 -9.15 -7.76 21.63
CA GLY A 14 -9.66 -6.38 21.55
C GLY A 14 -8.90 -5.49 20.57
N ILE A 15 -8.05 -6.05 19.71
CA ILE A 15 -7.35 -5.28 18.67
C ILE A 15 -8.28 -5.12 17.47
N GLU A 16 -8.62 -3.87 17.14
CA GLU A 16 -9.60 -3.56 16.09
C GLU A 16 -8.97 -3.08 14.79
N TYR A 17 -7.74 -2.55 14.83
CA TYR A 17 -7.07 -1.92 13.69
C TYR A 17 -5.67 -2.47 13.50
N ALA A 18 -5.24 -2.56 12.24
CA ALA A 18 -3.87 -2.92 11.89
C ALA A 18 -3.28 -1.87 10.94
N PHE A 19 -1.99 -1.58 11.15
CA PHE A 19 -1.16 -0.84 10.20
C PHE A 19 -0.21 -1.84 9.55
N ILE A 20 -0.17 -1.84 8.23
CA ILE A 20 0.66 -2.75 7.42
C ILE A 20 1.55 -1.90 6.53
N SER A 21 2.82 -2.20 6.50
CA SER A 21 3.80 -1.52 5.65
C SER A 21 4.88 -2.49 5.16
N ASN A 22 5.62 -2.06 4.14
CA ASN A 22 6.83 -2.77 3.73
C ASN A 22 7.93 -2.57 4.79
N SER A 23 8.63 -3.65 5.15
CA SER A 23 9.71 -3.60 6.15
C SER A 23 10.92 -2.76 5.72
N ASP A 24 11.07 -2.52 4.41
CA ASP A 24 12.11 -1.68 3.85
C ASP A 24 11.76 -0.18 3.80
N ASN A 25 10.51 0.19 4.11
CA ASN A 25 10.08 1.59 4.16
C ASN A 25 10.32 2.18 5.55
N LEU A 26 11.45 2.83 5.77
CA LEU A 26 11.80 3.43 7.04
C LEU A 26 10.97 4.68 7.40
N GLY A 27 10.20 5.22 6.44
CA GLY A 27 9.22 6.29 6.69
C GLY A 27 7.87 5.79 7.21
N ALA A 28 7.64 4.48 7.24
CA ALA A 28 6.38 3.87 7.65
C ALA A 28 6.28 3.71 9.17
N VAL A 29 5.84 4.75 9.85
CA VAL A 29 5.62 4.76 11.29
C VAL A 29 4.12 4.87 11.58
N PRO A 30 3.53 4.07 12.50
CA PRO A 30 2.14 4.26 12.93
C PRO A 30 1.92 5.70 13.41
N ASP A 31 0.83 6.32 12.96
CA ASP A 31 0.49 7.71 13.30
C ASP A 31 -0.87 7.75 13.99
N GLU A 32 -0.89 8.22 15.24
CA GLU A 32 -2.10 8.24 16.07
C GLU A 32 -3.19 9.16 15.50
N LYS A 33 -2.81 10.22 14.76
CA LYS A 33 -3.79 11.13 14.15
C LYS A 33 -4.47 10.47 12.96
N ILE A 34 -3.70 9.72 12.16
CA ILE A 34 -4.25 8.91 11.06
C ILE A 34 -5.15 7.83 11.64
N LEU A 35 -4.70 7.10 12.65
CA LEU A 35 -5.49 6.08 13.32
C LEU A 35 -6.78 6.65 13.89
N GLY A 36 -6.70 7.78 14.61
CA GLY A 36 -7.86 8.44 15.20
C GLY A 36 -8.87 8.88 14.15
N TRP A 37 -8.41 9.42 13.02
CA TRP A 37 -9.29 9.78 11.91
C TRP A 37 -9.92 8.53 11.27
N PHE A 38 -9.12 7.49 11.03
CA PHE A 38 -9.54 6.22 10.44
C PHE A 38 -10.63 5.55 11.27
N ALA A 39 -10.41 5.43 12.58
CA ALA A 39 -11.36 4.86 13.53
C ALA A 39 -12.65 5.70 13.66
N LYS A 40 -12.52 7.03 13.83
CA LYS A 40 -13.66 7.94 13.97
C LYS A 40 -14.61 7.91 12.77
N ASN A 41 -14.07 7.72 11.56
CA ASN A 41 -14.85 7.69 10.33
C ASN A 41 -15.29 6.27 9.93
N ASN A 42 -15.00 5.28 10.77
CA ASN A 42 -15.34 3.87 10.54
C ASN A 42 -14.95 3.39 9.13
N VAL A 43 -13.78 3.80 8.67
CA VAL A 43 -13.27 3.43 7.33
C VAL A 43 -12.85 1.95 7.36
N PRO A 44 -13.24 1.11 6.38
CA PRO A 44 -12.85 -0.30 6.38
C PRO A 44 -11.41 -0.54 5.96
N PHE A 45 -10.91 0.27 5.02
CA PHE A 45 -9.56 0.20 4.47
C PHE A 45 -9.09 1.59 4.06
N LEU A 46 -7.87 1.96 4.46
CA LEU A 46 -7.26 3.24 4.11
C LEU A 46 -5.86 3.01 3.54
N MET A 47 -5.58 3.63 2.38
CA MET A 47 -4.28 3.64 1.74
C MET A 47 -3.62 5.01 1.94
N GLU A 48 -2.40 5.05 2.46
CA GLU A 48 -1.58 6.26 2.39
C GLU A 48 -1.00 6.42 0.99
N VAL A 49 -1.14 7.61 0.44
CA VAL A 49 -0.63 7.96 -0.89
C VAL A 49 0.21 9.22 -0.83
N CYS A 50 1.22 9.31 -1.70
CA CYS A 50 2.01 10.52 -1.89
C CYS A 50 1.83 11.05 -3.32
N ASN A 51 2.17 12.32 -3.53
CA ASN A 51 2.24 12.88 -4.88
C ASN A 51 3.28 12.11 -5.69
N ARG A 52 2.93 11.76 -6.93
CA ARG A 52 3.86 11.16 -7.88
C ARG A 52 4.88 12.20 -8.35
N THR A 53 6.08 11.72 -8.60
CA THR A 53 7.16 12.44 -9.27
C THR A 53 7.62 11.68 -10.50
N GLU A 54 8.53 12.23 -11.28
CA GLU A 54 9.14 11.54 -12.42
C GLU A 54 9.73 10.16 -12.07
N ALA A 55 10.27 10.03 -10.85
CA ALA A 55 10.83 8.77 -10.36
C ALA A 55 9.77 7.68 -10.12
N ASP A 56 8.50 8.08 -9.95
CA ASP A 56 7.39 7.17 -9.59
C ASP A 56 6.55 6.74 -10.80
N LYS A 57 6.91 7.13 -12.03
CA LYS A 57 6.13 6.86 -13.25
C LYS A 57 5.80 5.37 -13.46
N LYS A 58 6.70 4.49 -13.03
CA LYS A 58 6.54 3.03 -13.14
C LYS A 58 5.92 2.36 -11.90
N GLY A 59 5.67 3.13 -10.85
CA GLY A 59 5.06 2.63 -9.62
C GLY A 59 3.54 2.53 -9.72
N GLY A 60 2.95 1.67 -8.87
CA GLY A 60 1.51 1.56 -8.75
C GLY A 60 0.87 2.89 -8.32
N HIS A 61 -0.21 3.27 -8.97
CA HIS A 61 -0.90 4.53 -8.70
C HIS A 61 -2.38 4.33 -8.38
N LEU A 62 -2.92 5.30 -7.64
CA LEU A 62 -4.33 5.36 -7.32
C LEU A 62 -5.09 5.93 -8.52
N ALA A 63 -6.21 5.30 -8.84
CA ALA A 63 -7.19 5.80 -9.79
C ALA A 63 -8.60 5.66 -9.22
N GLN A 64 -9.56 6.28 -9.88
CA GLN A 64 -10.98 6.20 -9.54
C GLN A 64 -11.78 5.78 -10.78
N THR A 65 -12.66 4.82 -10.61
CA THR A 65 -13.59 4.39 -11.66
C THR A 65 -14.69 5.44 -11.86
N SER A 66 -15.43 5.32 -12.97
CA SER A 66 -16.61 6.17 -13.23
C SER A 66 -17.70 6.05 -12.16
N SER A 67 -17.75 4.91 -11.44
CA SER A 67 -18.66 4.70 -10.32
C SER A 67 -18.17 5.32 -8.99
N GLY A 68 -16.98 5.91 -8.98
CA GLY A 68 -16.38 6.51 -7.78
C GLY A 68 -15.56 5.53 -6.93
N GLN A 69 -15.45 4.25 -7.30
CA GLN A 69 -14.63 3.27 -6.59
C GLN A 69 -13.14 3.55 -6.79
N LEU A 70 -12.38 3.55 -5.70
CA LEU A 70 -10.92 3.64 -5.75
C LEU A 70 -10.32 2.30 -6.20
N ILE A 71 -9.31 2.38 -7.04
CA ILE A 71 -8.55 1.23 -7.53
C ILE A 71 -7.05 1.52 -7.49
N LEU A 72 -6.26 0.49 -7.24
CA LEU A 72 -4.81 0.51 -7.44
C LEU A 72 -4.52 -0.06 -8.83
N ARG A 73 -3.81 0.71 -9.66
CA ARG A 73 -3.30 0.25 -10.96
C ARG A 73 -1.81 -0.05 -10.82
N GLU A 74 -1.41 -1.24 -11.22
CA GLU A 74 0.00 -1.68 -11.23
C GLU A 74 0.50 -1.79 -12.68
N VAL A 75 1.75 -1.41 -12.93
CA VAL A 75 2.32 -1.42 -14.28
C VAL A 75 2.31 -2.81 -14.92
N ALA A 76 2.50 -3.85 -14.12
CA ALA A 76 2.46 -5.24 -14.61
C ALA A 76 1.08 -5.70 -15.10
N GLN A 77 0.03 -4.95 -14.80
CA GLN A 77 -1.35 -5.20 -15.23
C GLN A 77 -1.80 -4.21 -16.32
N CYS A 78 -0.91 -3.28 -16.72
CA CYS A 78 -1.22 -2.26 -17.71
C CYS A 78 -0.98 -2.82 -19.13
N PRO A 79 -1.97 -2.72 -20.05
CA PRO A 79 -1.75 -3.02 -21.47
C PRO A 79 -0.62 -2.17 -22.05
N GLU A 80 0.13 -2.73 -23.01
CA GLU A 80 1.29 -2.03 -23.59
C GLU A 80 0.93 -0.70 -24.26
N ASP A 81 -0.23 -0.62 -24.89
CA ASP A 81 -0.76 0.57 -25.55
C ASP A 81 -1.27 1.63 -24.56
N GLU A 82 -1.46 1.29 -23.28
CA GLU A 82 -1.87 2.22 -22.23
C GLU A 82 -0.72 2.70 -21.34
N VAL A 83 0.51 2.25 -21.55
CA VAL A 83 1.67 2.55 -20.68
C VAL A 83 1.96 4.05 -20.62
N GLU A 84 1.82 4.78 -21.72
CA GLU A 84 2.02 6.23 -21.74
C GLU A 84 0.98 6.95 -20.87
N ASP A 85 -0.29 6.57 -20.99
CA ASP A 85 -1.36 7.10 -20.13
C ASP A 85 -1.16 6.71 -18.65
N PHE A 86 -0.76 5.46 -18.40
CA PHE A 86 -0.42 4.98 -17.05
C PHE A 86 0.68 5.84 -16.39
N GLN A 87 1.68 6.25 -17.16
CA GLN A 87 2.81 7.05 -16.68
C GLN A 87 2.52 8.55 -16.57
N ASN A 88 1.34 9.00 -16.97
CA ASN A 88 0.93 10.39 -16.87
C ASN A 88 0.68 10.78 -15.40
N ILE A 89 1.67 11.47 -14.79
CA ILE A 89 1.62 11.90 -13.38
C ILE A 89 0.69 13.09 -13.13
N GLU A 90 0.33 13.84 -14.17
CA GLU A 90 -0.65 14.93 -14.06
C GLU A 90 -2.08 14.35 -13.95
N LYS A 91 -2.36 13.31 -14.71
CA LYS A 91 -3.64 12.60 -14.69
C LYS A 91 -3.78 11.72 -13.45
N TYR A 92 -2.76 10.94 -13.12
CA TYR A 92 -2.70 10.04 -11.97
C TYR A 92 -1.67 10.55 -10.97
N SER A 93 -2.10 11.48 -10.12
CA SER A 93 -1.20 12.29 -9.30
C SER A 93 -0.71 11.59 -8.03
N TYR A 94 -1.26 10.44 -7.66
CA TYR A 94 -0.97 9.78 -6.38
C TYR A 94 -0.46 8.36 -6.58
N PHE A 95 0.70 8.04 -5.96
CA PHE A 95 1.20 6.67 -5.91
C PHE A 95 0.93 6.02 -4.55
N ASN A 96 0.83 4.70 -4.57
CA ASN A 96 0.68 3.86 -3.39
C ASN A 96 1.99 3.74 -2.63
N THR A 97 2.02 4.20 -1.37
CA THR A 97 3.18 4.03 -0.48
C THR A 97 3.28 2.62 0.11
N ASN A 98 2.24 1.82 -0.06
CA ASN A 98 2.03 0.54 0.59
C ASN A 98 1.95 0.61 2.13
N ASN A 99 1.65 1.79 2.66
CA ASN A 99 1.23 1.98 4.05
C ASN A 99 -0.29 1.88 4.11
N LEU A 100 -0.78 0.82 4.72
CA LEU A 100 -2.19 0.44 4.68
C LEU A 100 -2.76 0.33 6.09
N TRP A 101 -3.96 0.88 6.30
CA TRP A 101 -4.70 0.77 7.53
C TRP A 101 -5.93 -0.10 7.29
N VAL A 102 -6.13 -1.08 8.15
CA VAL A 102 -7.18 -2.09 8.00
C VAL A 102 -8.02 -2.16 9.26
N ASN A 103 -9.33 -2.02 9.10
CA ASN A 103 -10.29 -2.37 10.16
C ASN A 103 -10.46 -3.88 10.18
N LEU A 104 -10.00 -4.53 11.25
CA LEU A 104 -9.97 -5.98 11.36
C LEU A 104 -11.37 -6.61 11.41
N LYS A 105 -12.37 -5.89 11.95
CA LYS A 105 -13.77 -6.33 11.93
C LYS A 105 -14.33 -6.32 10.50
N ALA A 106 -14.05 -5.25 9.75
CA ALA A 106 -14.43 -5.16 8.33
C ALA A 106 -13.71 -6.23 7.48
N LEU A 107 -12.43 -6.49 7.77
CA LEU A 107 -11.68 -7.58 7.13
C LEU A 107 -12.31 -8.93 7.41
N LYS A 108 -12.65 -9.23 8.67
CA LYS A 108 -13.29 -10.49 9.06
C LYS A 108 -14.61 -10.66 8.34
N GLN A 109 -15.45 -9.63 8.32
CA GLN A 109 -16.73 -9.64 7.63
C GLN A 109 -16.54 -9.92 6.13
N LYS A 110 -15.62 -9.21 5.46
CA LYS A 110 -15.36 -9.41 4.03
C LYS A 110 -14.87 -10.82 3.73
N LEU A 111 -13.99 -11.37 4.55
CA LEU A 111 -13.48 -12.74 4.39
C LEU A 111 -14.59 -13.77 4.50
N LEU A 112 -15.56 -13.59 5.41
CA LEU A 112 -16.72 -14.47 5.51
C LEU A 112 -17.63 -14.41 4.26
N GLU A 113 -17.72 -13.25 3.61
CA GLU A 113 -18.49 -13.05 2.37
C GLU A 113 -17.80 -13.64 1.13
N THR A 114 -16.49 -13.92 1.21
CA THR A 114 -15.66 -14.30 0.06
C THR A 114 -14.90 -15.62 0.29
N ASP A 115 -15.51 -16.56 0.96
CA ASP A 115 -14.95 -17.90 1.25
C ASP A 115 -13.53 -17.85 1.84
N ASN A 116 -13.27 -16.87 2.72
CA ASN A 116 -11.99 -16.61 3.40
C ASN A 116 -10.83 -16.19 2.49
N VAL A 117 -11.13 -15.77 1.27
CA VAL A 117 -10.13 -15.25 0.31
C VAL A 117 -10.57 -13.90 -0.21
N LEU A 118 -9.74 -12.86 -0.05
CA LEU A 118 -10.03 -11.57 -0.68
C LEU A 118 -9.90 -11.68 -2.21
N PRO A 119 -10.86 -11.17 -3.00
CA PRO A 119 -10.83 -11.22 -4.45
C PRO A 119 -9.87 -10.16 -5.02
N LEU A 120 -8.57 -10.35 -4.79
CA LEU A 120 -7.53 -9.48 -5.31
C LEU A 120 -7.15 -9.89 -6.74
N SER A 121 -6.91 -8.89 -7.60
CA SER A 121 -6.45 -9.15 -8.96
C SER A 121 -5.06 -9.77 -8.96
N LEU A 122 -4.87 -10.82 -9.77
CA LEU A 122 -3.57 -11.45 -9.96
C LEU A 122 -2.65 -10.55 -10.76
N ILE A 123 -1.39 -10.53 -10.36
CA ILE A 123 -0.27 -9.95 -11.09
C ILE A 123 0.56 -11.12 -11.62
N VAL A 124 0.74 -11.16 -12.94
CA VAL A 124 1.53 -12.21 -13.60
C VAL A 124 2.78 -11.56 -14.18
N ASN A 125 3.93 -11.82 -13.57
CA ASN A 125 5.21 -11.28 -13.99
C ASN A 125 6.02 -12.36 -14.71
N PRO A 126 6.27 -12.25 -16.04
CA PRO A 126 7.22 -13.10 -16.73
C PRO A 126 8.63 -12.88 -16.16
N LYS A 127 9.32 -13.96 -15.85
CA LYS A 127 10.69 -13.97 -15.33
C LYS A 127 11.50 -15.00 -16.08
N GLU A 128 12.81 -14.93 -15.92
CA GLU A 128 13.75 -15.97 -16.32
C GLU A 128 14.49 -16.46 -15.07
N SER A 129 14.50 -17.76 -14.85
CA SER A 129 15.22 -18.42 -13.77
C SER A 129 16.00 -19.60 -14.34
N GLU A 130 17.30 -19.62 -14.13
CA GLU A 130 18.20 -20.70 -14.59
C GLU A 130 18.08 -21.01 -16.10
N GLY A 131 17.79 -19.98 -16.93
CA GLY A 131 17.62 -20.10 -18.37
C GLY A 131 16.24 -20.57 -18.83
N GLU A 132 15.31 -20.79 -17.89
CA GLU A 132 13.91 -21.15 -18.18
C GLU A 132 12.96 -19.98 -17.97
N LYS A 133 11.94 -19.86 -18.83
CA LYS A 133 10.86 -18.89 -18.67
C LYS A 133 9.88 -19.38 -17.61
N VAL A 134 9.69 -18.55 -16.57
CA VAL A 134 8.76 -18.82 -15.47
C VAL A 134 7.79 -17.65 -15.28
N PHE A 135 6.66 -17.90 -14.65
CA PHE A 135 5.71 -16.85 -14.25
C PHE A 135 5.71 -16.71 -12.73
N GLN A 136 6.05 -15.54 -12.26
CA GLN A 136 5.84 -15.16 -10.87
C GLN A 136 4.39 -14.66 -10.72
N ILE A 137 3.60 -15.35 -9.90
CA ILE A 137 2.20 -14.99 -9.63
C ILE A 137 2.12 -14.40 -8.24
N GLU A 138 1.55 -13.21 -8.14
CA GLU A 138 1.40 -12.47 -6.89
C GLU A 138 0.12 -11.62 -6.87
N THR A 139 -0.20 -11.05 -5.72
CA THR A 139 -1.26 -10.05 -5.55
C THR A 139 -0.70 -8.86 -4.79
N ALA A 140 -1.14 -7.64 -5.11
CA ALA A 140 -0.80 -6.45 -4.35
C ALA A 140 -1.78 -6.26 -3.19
N MET A 141 -1.28 -6.15 -1.96
CA MET A 141 -2.13 -5.86 -0.78
C MET A 141 -2.93 -4.56 -0.95
N GLY A 142 -2.33 -3.55 -1.59
CA GLY A 142 -3.01 -2.29 -1.89
C GLY A 142 -4.23 -2.42 -2.80
N ALA A 143 -4.32 -3.49 -3.62
CA ALA A 143 -5.50 -3.76 -4.45
C ALA A 143 -6.78 -3.99 -3.62
N ALA A 144 -6.65 -4.28 -2.31
CA ALA A 144 -7.77 -4.39 -1.39
C ALA A 144 -8.59 -3.10 -1.28
N ILE A 145 -8.05 -1.94 -1.67
CA ILE A 145 -8.81 -0.68 -1.72
C ILE A 145 -10.05 -0.78 -2.61
N SER A 146 -10.05 -1.64 -3.61
CA SER A 146 -11.19 -1.89 -4.49
C SER A 146 -12.19 -2.93 -3.95
N VAL A 147 -11.80 -3.69 -2.92
CA VAL A 147 -12.63 -4.78 -2.36
C VAL A 147 -13.59 -4.28 -1.29
N PHE A 148 -13.19 -3.26 -0.54
CA PHE A 148 -14.01 -2.72 0.53
C PHE A 148 -14.78 -1.49 0.06
N GLU A 149 -16.10 -1.55 0.11
CA GLU A 149 -16.93 -0.37 -0.08
C GLU A 149 -16.65 0.67 1.01
N GLY A 150 -16.53 1.92 0.62
CA GLY A 150 -16.18 2.99 1.57
C GLY A 150 -14.70 3.12 1.89
N SER A 151 -13.82 2.36 1.22
CA SER A 151 -12.36 2.58 1.29
C SER A 151 -11.99 4.02 0.99
N ARG A 152 -10.90 4.48 1.59
CA ARG A 152 -10.37 5.83 1.39
C ARG A 152 -8.89 5.81 1.06
N ALA A 153 -8.42 6.89 0.46
CA ALA A 153 -7.01 7.20 0.35
C ALA A 153 -6.72 8.49 1.11
N MET A 154 -5.58 8.57 1.75
CA MET A 154 -5.12 9.76 2.46
C MET A 154 -3.79 10.21 1.90
N ARG A 155 -3.72 11.45 1.43
CA ARG A 155 -2.46 12.05 1.01
C ARG A 155 -1.60 12.36 2.24
N VAL A 156 -0.41 11.82 2.26
CA VAL A 156 0.59 12.01 3.31
C VAL A 156 1.85 12.67 2.78
N ASN A 157 2.70 13.17 3.67
CA ASN A 157 3.99 13.73 3.28
C ASN A 157 4.92 12.62 2.76
N ARG A 158 5.86 13.02 1.88
CA ARG A 158 6.82 12.10 1.26
C ARG A 158 7.81 11.48 2.26
N ASP A 159 8.02 12.07 3.42
CA ASP A 159 8.82 11.52 4.52
C ASP A 159 8.28 10.19 5.06
N ARG A 160 6.99 9.91 4.84
CA ARG A 160 6.39 8.62 5.16
C ARG A 160 6.71 7.49 4.13
N PHE A 161 7.50 7.83 3.10
CA PHE A 161 7.95 6.88 2.08
C PHE A 161 9.45 7.02 1.85
N ALA A 162 10.24 6.27 2.61
CA ALA A 162 11.70 6.24 2.57
C ALA A 162 12.21 4.78 2.40
N PRO A 163 11.95 4.15 1.23
CA PRO A 163 12.33 2.76 1.01
C PRO A 163 13.83 2.60 0.85
N VAL A 164 14.39 1.55 1.44
CA VAL A 164 15.80 1.15 1.32
C VAL A 164 15.88 -0.09 0.46
N LYS A 165 16.21 0.06 -0.82
CA LYS A 165 16.34 -1.03 -1.78
C LYS A 165 17.78 -1.45 -2.03
N LYS A 166 18.73 -0.54 -1.83
CA LYS A 166 20.17 -0.71 -2.08
C LYS A 166 21.01 0.10 -1.10
N ASN A 167 22.32 -0.19 -1.04
CA ASN A 167 23.23 0.47 -0.10
C ASN A 167 23.25 1.99 -0.25
N SER A 168 23.15 2.52 -1.47
CA SER A 168 23.09 3.99 -1.68
C SER A 168 21.86 4.65 -1.04
N ASP A 169 20.74 3.95 -0.90
CA ASP A 169 19.55 4.47 -0.21
C ASP A 169 19.82 4.53 1.29
N LEU A 170 20.51 3.53 1.83
CA LEU A 170 20.91 3.49 3.23
C LEU A 170 21.93 4.57 3.56
N ASP A 171 22.91 4.79 2.68
CA ASP A 171 23.92 5.85 2.84
C ASP A 171 23.26 7.24 2.83
N LEU A 172 22.25 7.45 1.96
CA LEU A 172 21.50 8.69 1.94
C LEU A 172 20.75 8.92 3.26
N ILE A 173 20.07 7.91 3.78
CA ILE A 173 19.32 8.01 5.04
C ILE A 173 20.24 8.24 6.24
N ARG A 174 21.46 7.71 6.21
CA ARG A 174 22.49 7.92 7.24
C ARG A 174 23.27 9.22 7.08
N SER A 175 23.04 9.97 6.01
CA SER A 175 23.72 11.25 5.76
C SER A 175 23.24 12.34 6.73
N ALA A 176 23.95 13.46 6.72
CA ALA A 176 23.57 14.65 7.51
C ALA A 176 22.26 15.31 7.06
N ASP A 177 21.71 14.89 5.92
CA ASP A 177 20.46 15.42 5.37
C ASP A 177 19.21 14.86 6.08
N TYR A 178 19.38 13.82 6.89
CA TYR A 178 18.31 13.20 7.65
C TYR A 178 18.58 13.20 9.14
N ILE A 179 17.53 13.23 9.92
CA ILE A 179 17.54 13.02 11.38
C ILE A 179 16.50 11.98 11.75
N LEU A 180 16.85 11.15 12.72
CA LEU A 180 15.91 10.31 13.44
C LEU A 180 15.44 11.12 14.66
N THR A 181 14.13 11.35 14.76
CA THR A 181 13.52 12.05 15.90
C THR A 181 13.39 11.12 17.11
N GLU A 182 13.09 11.69 18.29
CA GLU A 182 12.89 10.91 19.52
C GLU A 182 11.70 9.93 19.41
N ASP A 183 10.71 10.25 18.59
CA ASP A 183 9.55 9.38 18.27
C ASP A 183 9.81 8.46 17.06
N PHE A 184 11.08 8.23 16.74
CA PHE A 184 11.56 7.32 15.70
C PHE A 184 11.10 7.66 14.28
N ARG A 185 10.80 8.91 13.98
CA ARG A 185 10.51 9.36 12.61
C ARG A 185 11.77 9.77 11.89
N LEU A 186 11.88 9.36 10.64
CA LEU A 186 12.93 9.81 9.74
C LEU A 186 12.49 11.10 9.07
N VAL A 187 13.19 12.21 9.33
CA VAL A 187 12.84 13.54 8.79
C VAL A 187 14.03 14.09 8.00
N LYS A 188 13.76 14.62 6.82
CA LYS A 188 14.76 15.35 6.03
C LYS A 188 14.96 16.74 6.64
N ARG A 189 16.23 17.16 6.77
CA ARG A 189 16.61 18.51 7.24
C ARG A 189 16.30 19.57 6.20
#